data_e81fa85782db9087a03421c16a175b53
#
_entry.id   e81fa85782db9087a03421c16a175b53
#
_cell.length_a   1.000
_cell.length_b   1.000
_cell.length_c   1.000
_cell.angle_alpha   90.00
_cell.angle_beta   90.00
_cell.angle_gamma   90.00
#
_symmetry.space_group_name_H-M   'P 1'
#
loop_
_entity.id
_entity.type
_entity.pdbx_description
1 polymer ?
#
loop_
_entity_poly.entity_id
_entity_poly.type
_entity_poly.pdbx_seq_one_letter_code
_entity_poly.pdbx_strand_id
1 'polypeptide(L)'
;MTNSVRKVAAAAATAVLGAALAGCGGGAGAPDAGREARMGTPAASASASTSTSASAAGAPAASPQAGAPAKPPTMAPGPNGLTPVFERAKQRTDKTVALTFDADMTSDQGPRAADGEHFDNPALISTLRTLKVPSTIFMTGRWAEEYPDQAKSIGTDPNFEIANHSYSHHAFTSPCYGLPALDGAAARADVDRAFAAFKQAGAVNTVPYFRFPGGCYDDQALRALSTAKVTAVQWDVVSGDAFAKDPVAVAEQVLDGVKPGSVVVMHCTRSAAPVTEEAVRRIVPELRKRGYRFVKVSELIGK
;
A
#
# COMPACT_ATOMS: atom_id res chain seq x y z
N MET A 1 -28.29 -6.01 -24.23
CA MET A 1 -27.02 -6.52 -23.75
C MET A 1 -26.91 -6.03 -22.32
N THR A 2 -27.11 -6.91 -21.35
CA THR A 2 -27.08 -6.57 -19.93
C THR A 2 -25.62 -6.35 -19.51
N ASN A 3 -25.22 -5.09 -19.26
CA ASN A 3 -23.93 -4.77 -18.68
C ASN A 3 -23.88 -5.34 -17.25
N SER A 4 -23.20 -6.46 -17.10
CA SER A 4 -22.97 -7.06 -15.77
C SER A 4 -21.80 -6.36 -15.12
N VAL A 5 -22.08 -5.48 -14.16
CA VAL A 5 -21.04 -4.87 -13.31
C VAL A 5 -20.42 -5.98 -12.45
N ARG A 6 -19.16 -6.27 -12.68
CA ARG A 6 -18.40 -7.22 -11.85
C ARG A 6 -18.01 -6.52 -10.54
N LYS A 7 -18.79 -6.76 -9.51
CA LYS A 7 -18.45 -6.33 -8.14
C LYS A 7 -17.59 -7.41 -7.51
N VAL A 8 -16.43 -7.04 -7.02
CA VAL A 8 -15.68 -7.93 -6.13
C VAL A 8 -16.49 -7.97 -4.83
N ALA A 9 -16.97 -9.15 -4.45
CA ALA A 9 -17.81 -9.31 -3.26
C ALA A 9 -17.00 -8.92 -2.01
N ALA A 10 -17.25 -7.71 -1.49
CA ALA A 10 -16.94 -7.38 -0.12
C ALA A 10 -18.07 -7.95 0.72
N ALA A 11 -17.78 -8.95 1.55
CA ALA A 11 -18.71 -9.43 2.55
C ALA A 11 -18.90 -8.34 3.60
N ALA A 12 -19.99 -7.58 3.49
CA ALA A 12 -20.40 -6.66 4.52
C ALA A 12 -20.90 -7.45 5.71
N ALA A 13 -20.14 -7.52 6.79
CA ALA A 13 -20.62 -7.94 8.07
C ALA A 13 -21.53 -6.83 8.63
N THR A 14 -22.83 -7.08 8.63
CA THR A 14 -23.82 -6.22 9.30
C THR A 14 -23.61 -6.29 10.82
N ALA A 15 -22.96 -5.28 11.40
CA ALA A 15 -22.90 -5.09 12.83
C ALA A 15 -24.20 -4.41 13.30
N VAL A 16 -24.95 -5.14 14.13
CA VAL A 16 -26.14 -4.65 14.86
C VAL A 16 -25.68 -3.63 15.90
N LEU A 17 -26.20 -2.39 15.81
CA LEU A 17 -26.03 -1.36 16.85
C LEU A 17 -26.83 -1.73 18.08
N GLY A 18 -26.12 -2.00 19.20
CA GLY A 18 -26.69 -1.97 20.54
C GLY A 18 -26.25 -0.71 21.25
N ALA A 19 -27.18 0.22 21.48
CA ALA A 19 -26.95 1.40 22.29
C ALA A 19 -27.08 1.05 23.78
N ALA A 20 -26.10 1.42 24.60
CA ALA A 20 -26.28 1.51 26.05
C ALA A 20 -25.58 2.77 26.55
N LEU A 21 -26.39 3.62 27.21
CA LEU A 21 -26.05 4.90 27.85
C LEU A 21 -25.55 4.67 29.30
N ALA A 22 -24.81 5.65 29.75
CA ALA A 22 -24.66 6.16 31.12
C ALA A 22 -23.40 5.81 31.90
N GLY A 23 -22.79 6.91 32.43
CA GLY A 23 -22.15 6.95 33.71
C GLY A 23 -21.07 8.01 33.88
N CYS A 24 -21.44 9.18 34.46
CA CYS A 24 -20.54 10.25 34.93
C CYS A 24 -19.62 9.79 36.08
N GLY A 25 -18.44 10.38 36.19
CA GLY A 25 -17.64 10.35 37.42
C GLY A 25 -16.31 11.09 37.26
N GLY A 26 -16.21 12.28 37.81
CA GLY A 26 -15.06 13.15 37.80
C GLY A 26 -14.02 12.79 38.84
N GLY A 27 -12.84 13.41 38.76
CA GLY A 27 -11.78 13.37 39.75
C GLY A 27 -10.52 14.08 39.28
N ALA A 28 -10.36 15.30 39.74
CA ALA A 28 -9.18 16.14 39.53
C ALA A 28 -8.03 15.73 40.44
N GLY A 29 -6.79 16.03 40.03
CA GLY A 29 -5.61 15.96 40.88
C GLY A 29 -4.30 16.13 40.14
N ALA A 30 -3.79 17.32 40.00
CA ALA A 30 -2.37 17.67 39.94
C ALA A 30 -1.97 18.26 41.32
N PRO A 31 -0.71 18.67 41.64
CA PRO A 31 0.54 18.73 40.87
C PRO A 31 1.75 18.20 41.69
N ASP A 32 2.98 18.15 41.25
CA ASP A 32 4.10 19.04 41.59
C ASP A 32 5.48 18.43 41.31
N ALA A 33 6.27 19.25 40.67
CA ALA A 33 7.62 19.75 40.85
C ALA A 33 8.82 18.81 41.12
N GLY A 34 9.78 18.87 40.18
CA GLY A 34 11.10 19.36 40.50
C GLY A 34 12.23 18.39 40.77
N ARG A 35 13.27 18.33 39.94
CA ARG A 35 14.60 18.73 40.32
C ARG A 35 15.68 18.51 39.25
N GLU A 36 16.39 19.58 38.94
CA GLU A 36 17.65 19.63 38.18
C GLU A 36 18.80 18.93 38.93
N ALA A 37 19.81 18.46 38.22
CA ALA A 37 21.22 18.78 38.39
C ALA A 37 22.14 17.91 37.50
N ARG A 38 22.83 18.60 36.60
CA ARG A 38 24.27 18.88 36.46
C ARG A 38 25.23 17.76 36.01
N MET A 39 25.76 18.03 34.83
CA MET A 39 27.17 18.14 34.38
C MET A 39 28.20 17.09 34.79
N GLY A 40 28.98 16.66 33.80
CA GLY A 40 30.32 16.07 33.97
C GLY A 40 30.89 15.48 32.68
N THR A 41 31.55 16.30 31.85
CA THR A 41 32.71 15.85 31.03
C THR A 41 33.97 16.01 31.83
N PRO A 42 35.09 15.25 31.61
CA PRO A 42 36.08 15.58 30.59
C PRO A 42 36.82 14.39 29.93
N ALA A 43 37.19 14.60 28.69
CA ALA A 43 38.53 14.76 28.08
C ALA A 43 39.55 13.59 28.12
N ALA A 44 39.89 13.17 26.89
CA ALA A 44 41.20 12.93 26.27
C ALA A 44 42.18 11.91 26.85
N SER A 45 42.63 11.00 26.01
CA SER A 45 44.06 10.94 25.61
C SER A 45 44.28 9.90 24.49
N ALA A 46 45.09 10.30 23.54
CA ALA A 46 45.60 9.56 22.41
C ALA A 46 46.73 8.59 22.83
N SER A 47 46.92 7.52 22.08
CA SER A 47 48.24 6.98 21.75
C SER A 47 48.21 6.12 20.50
N ALA A 48 49.01 6.49 19.56
CA ALA A 48 49.33 5.79 18.33
C ALA A 48 50.25 4.59 18.59
N SER A 49 50.08 3.54 17.80
CA SER A 49 51.19 2.62 17.49
C SER A 49 50.98 2.01 16.11
N THR A 50 51.86 2.34 15.24
CA THR A 50 52.14 1.81 13.90
C THR A 50 52.65 0.37 13.96
N SER A 51 52.11 -0.49 13.10
CA SER A 51 52.86 -1.65 12.59
C SER A 51 52.41 -1.97 11.14
N THR A 52 53.33 -1.71 10.26
CA THR A 52 53.33 -2.11 8.88
C THR A 52 53.51 -3.63 8.75
N SER A 53 52.65 -4.28 7.95
CA SER A 53 53.02 -5.53 7.26
C SER A 53 52.31 -5.56 5.91
N ALA A 54 53.10 -5.48 4.87
CA ALA A 54 52.71 -5.67 3.49
C ALA A 54 52.46 -7.16 3.23
N SER A 55 51.35 -7.48 2.56
CA SER A 55 51.27 -8.72 1.83
C SER A 55 50.22 -8.64 0.70
N ALA A 56 50.73 -8.84 -0.50
CA ALA A 56 50.13 -9.38 -1.71
C ALA A 56 48.77 -8.85 -2.20
N ALA A 57 48.84 -8.10 -3.28
CA ALA A 57 47.75 -7.75 -4.16
C ALA A 57 47.05 -8.97 -4.77
N GLY A 58 45.85 -9.30 -4.30
CA GLY A 58 44.86 -10.06 -5.04
C GLY A 58 44.00 -9.07 -5.83
N ALA A 59 43.93 -9.23 -7.15
CA ALA A 59 43.04 -8.42 -7.97
C ALA A 59 41.59 -8.56 -7.49
N PRO A 60 40.83 -7.46 -7.39
CA PRO A 60 39.42 -7.56 -7.02
C PRO A 60 38.67 -8.23 -8.17
N ALA A 61 38.02 -9.37 -7.87
CA ALA A 61 37.04 -9.96 -8.75
C ALA A 61 35.97 -8.90 -9.03
N ALA A 62 35.72 -8.60 -10.29
CA ALA A 62 34.70 -7.67 -10.73
C ALA A 62 33.36 -8.14 -10.16
N SER A 63 32.78 -7.34 -9.26
CA SER A 63 31.38 -7.51 -8.85
C SER A 63 30.50 -7.47 -10.09
N PRO A 64 29.50 -8.37 -10.21
CA PRO A 64 28.57 -8.28 -11.34
C PRO A 64 27.90 -6.90 -11.29
N GLN A 65 28.09 -6.13 -12.36
CA GLN A 65 27.34 -4.89 -12.55
C GLN A 65 25.86 -5.19 -12.38
N ALA A 66 25.22 -4.54 -11.39
CA ALA A 66 23.78 -4.57 -11.26
C ALA A 66 23.20 -4.03 -12.57
N GLY A 67 22.65 -4.91 -13.39
CA GLY A 67 21.93 -4.54 -14.60
C GLY A 67 20.87 -3.51 -14.28
N ALA A 68 20.57 -2.60 -15.21
CA ALA A 68 19.48 -1.66 -15.05
C ALA A 68 18.22 -2.40 -14.58
N PRO A 69 17.43 -1.85 -13.63
CA PRO A 69 16.27 -2.53 -13.10
C PRO A 69 15.35 -2.95 -14.25
N ALA A 70 15.04 -4.26 -14.30
CA ALA A 70 14.18 -4.80 -15.34
C ALA A 70 12.82 -4.08 -15.29
N LYS A 71 12.31 -3.72 -16.48
CA LYS A 71 10.99 -3.08 -16.58
C LYS A 71 9.94 -3.99 -15.92
N PRO A 72 9.05 -3.43 -15.05
CA PRO A 72 8.00 -4.24 -14.42
C PRO A 72 7.16 -4.96 -15.47
N PRO A 73 6.87 -6.26 -15.30
CA PRO A 73 6.10 -7.04 -16.25
C PRO A 73 4.66 -6.55 -16.32
N THR A 74 4.06 -6.61 -17.51
CA THR A 74 2.62 -6.36 -17.71
C THR A 74 1.99 -7.57 -18.36
N MET A 75 0.70 -7.77 -18.15
CA MET A 75 -0.06 -8.79 -18.85
C MET A 75 -0.35 -8.35 -20.29
N ALA A 76 -0.47 -9.33 -21.20
CA ALA A 76 -0.97 -9.07 -22.54
C ALA A 76 -2.42 -8.54 -22.48
N PRO A 77 -2.83 -7.71 -23.44
CA PRO A 77 -4.22 -7.26 -23.52
C PRO A 77 -5.21 -8.43 -23.47
N GLY A 78 -6.30 -8.23 -22.77
CA GLY A 78 -7.41 -9.18 -22.71
C GLY A 78 -8.18 -9.29 -24.04
N PRO A 79 -9.26 -10.08 -24.07
CA PRO A 79 -10.11 -10.21 -25.23
C PRO A 79 -10.57 -8.84 -25.74
N ASN A 80 -10.64 -8.68 -27.06
CA ASN A 80 -11.03 -7.43 -27.73
C ASN A 80 -10.17 -6.20 -27.36
N GLY A 81 -8.90 -6.41 -26.95
CA GLY A 81 -7.99 -5.33 -26.58
C GLY A 81 -8.32 -4.63 -25.26
N LEU A 82 -9.13 -5.24 -24.41
CA LEU A 82 -9.44 -4.72 -23.08
C LEU A 82 -8.21 -4.75 -22.16
N THR A 83 -8.17 -3.84 -21.20
CA THR A 83 -7.16 -3.88 -20.14
C THR A 83 -7.22 -5.22 -19.40
N PRO A 84 -6.10 -5.95 -19.28
CA PRO A 84 -6.08 -7.23 -18.59
C PRO A 84 -6.27 -7.02 -17.09
N VAL A 85 -6.93 -8.00 -16.45
CA VAL A 85 -7.19 -7.99 -15.01
C VAL A 85 -6.41 -9.12 -14.34
N PHE A 86 -5.64 -8.78 -13.32
CA PHE A 86 -4.91 -9.70 -12.46
C PHE A 86 -5.53 -9.71 -11.06
N GLU A 87 -5.89 -10.87 -10.55
CA GLU A 87 -6.47 -11.03 -9.21
C GLU A 87 -5.59 -11.89 -8.29
N ARG A 88 -4.93 -12.88 -8.88
CA ARG A 88 -4.08 -13.84 -8.19
C ARG A 88 -3.20 -14.59 -9.18
N ALA A 89 -2.02 -15.00 -8.79
CA ALA A 89 -1.17 -15.93 -9.55
C ALA A 89 -1.62 -17.39 -9.34
N LYS A 90 -2.64 -17.83 -10.08
CA LYS A 90 -3.39 -19.09 -9.85
C LYS A 90 -2.53 -20.37 -9.97
N GLN A 91 -1.45 -20.36 -10.76
CA GLN A 91 -0.61 -21.54 -11.03
C GLN A 91 0.61 -21.65 -10.12
N ARG A 92 0.71 -20.79 -9.09
CA ARG A 92 1.84 -20.82 -8.18
C ARG A 92 1.72 -21.96 -7.17
N THR A 93 2.81 -22.69 -7.02
CA THR A 93 2.97 -23.74 -6.01
C THR A 93 3.81 -23.27 -4.83
N ASP A 94 4.66 -22.27 -5.03
CA ASP A 94 5.43 -21.62 -3.96
C ASP A 94 4.51 -20.71 -3.11
N LYS A 95 4.70 -20.78 -1.80
CA LYS A 95 3.92 -20.00 -0.85
C LYS A 95 4.34 -18.51 -0.88
N THR A 96 3.94 -17.80 -1.94
CA THR A 96 4.10 -16.34 -2.07
C THR A 96 2.77 -15.64 -1.88
N VAL A 97 2.80 -14.42 -1.34
CA VAL A 97 1.65 -13.56 -1.14
C VAL A 97 2.05 -12.10 -1.32
N ALA A 98 1.23 -11.30 -1.97
CA ALA A 98 1.38 -9.86 -2.04
C ALA A 98 0.41 -9.18 -1.05
N LEU A 99 0.94 -8.47 -0.05
CA LEU A 99 0.17 -7.51 0.71
C LEU A 99 0.16 -6.19 -0.07
N THR A 100 -1.02 -5.70 -0.37
CA THR A 100 -1.22 -4.46 -1.12
C THR A 100 -2.06 -3.49 -0.32
N PHE A 101 -1.74 -2.20 -0.46
CA PHE A 101 -2.37 -1.17 0.36
C PHE A 101 -2.85 -0.04 -0.54
N ASP A 102 -4.13 0.32 -0.41
CA ASP A 102 -4.73 1.45 -1.08
C ASP A 102 -4.49 2.70 -0.22
N ALA A 103 -3.82 3.70 -0.80
CA ALA A 103 -3.55 5.00 -0.19
C ALA A 103 -4.50 6.01 -0.80
N ASP A 104 -5.70 6.10 -0.19
CA ASP A 104 -6.85 6.78 -0.75
C ASP A 104 -6.95 8.21 -0.28
N MET A 105 -7.20 9.11 -1.23
CA MET A 105 -7.65 10.46 -0.95
C MET A 105 -8.46 10.97 -2.13
N THR A 106 -9.63 11.52 -1.85
CA THR A 106 -10.47 12.18 -2.85
C THR A 106 -10.05 13.64 -3.01
N SER A 107 -10.43 14.25 -4.14
CA SER A 107 -10.03 15.63 -4.45
C SER A 107 -10.60 16.68 -3.49
N ASP A 108 -11.67 16.34 -2.77
CA ASP A 108 -12.38 17.23 -1.81
C ASP A 108 -11.94 17.03 -0.34
N GLN A 109 -11.07 16.08 -0.05
CA GLN A 109 -10.63 15.78 1.32
C GLN A 109 -9.49 16.68 1.85
N GLY A 110 -8.94 17.58 1.03
CA GLY A 110 -7.87 18.49 1.44
C GLY A 110 -8.21 19.33 2.70
N PRO A 111 -9.39 19.95 2.82
CA PRO A 111 -9.77 20.65 4.03
C PRO A 111 -9.77 19.78 5.29
N ARG A 112 -10.25 18.54 5.20
CA ARG A 112 -10.24 17.59 6.32
C ARG A 112 -8.83 17.20 6.74
N ALA A 113 -7.91 17.05 5.77
CA ALA A 113 -6.51 16.81 6.06
C ALA A 113 -5.85 18.00 6.76
N ALA A 114 -6.18 19.23 6.32
CA ALA A 114 -5.72 20.46 6.96
C ALA A 114 -6.25 20.61 8.40
N ASP A 115 -7.44 20.09 8.67
CA ASP A 115 -8.05 20.04 10.01
C ASP A 115 -7.51 18.89 10.88
N GLY A 116 -6.50 18.13 10.38
CA GLY A 116 -5.81 17.09 11.13
C GLY A 116 -6.36 15.67 10.95
N GLU A 117 -7.23 15.43 9.98
CA GLU A 117 -7.63 14.07 9.64
C GLU A 117 -6.50 13.38 8.85
N HIS A 118 -6.16 12.16 9.24
CA HIS A 118 -5.06 11.43 8.64
C HIS A 118 -5.51 10.49 7.52
N PHE A 119 -5.25 10.88 6.27
CA PHE A 119 -5.38 10.03 5.09
C PHE A 119 -4.07 9.27 4.79
N ASP A 120 -3.04 9.49 5.60
CA ASP A 120 -1.78 8.76 5.60
C ASP A 120 -1.72 7.76 6.74
N ASN A 121 -0.73 6.86 6.69
CA ASN A 121 -0.43 5.92 7.78
C ASN A 121 1.08 5.66 7.89
N PRO A 122 1.86 6.62 8.42
CA PRO A 122 3.31 6.47 8.53
C PRO A 122 3.71 5.32 9.47
N ALA A 123 2.88 4.98 10.46
CA ALA A 123 3.12 3.85 11.35
C ALA A 123 3.08 2.51 10.58
N LEU A 124 2.10 2.33 9.69
CA LEU A 124 2.02 1.15 8.82
C LEU A 124 3.26 1.03 7.92
N ILE A 125 3.67 2.11 7.26
CA ILE A 125 4.86 2.12 6.40
C ILE A 125 6.13 1.78 7.20
N SER A 126 6.28 2.34 8.41
CA SER A 126 7.38 2.02 9.31
C SER A 126 7.37 0.55 9.73
N THR A 127 6.20 -0.02 10.02
CA THR A 127 6.04 -1.43 10.38
C THR A 127 6.42 -2.35 9.22
N LEU A 128 5.96 -2.05 7.99
CA LEU A 128 6.34 -2.83 6.81
C LEU A 128 7.86 -2.83 6.57
N ARG A 129 8.52 -1.68 6.77
CA ARG A 129 9.99 -1.57 6.70
C ARG A 129 10.67 -2.41 7.77
N THR A 130 10.26 -2.26 9.02
CA THR A 130 10.81 -2.99 10.17
C THR A 130 10.67 -4.50 9.99
N LEU A 131 9.51 -4.93 9.52
CA LEU A 131 9.23 -6.33 9.24
C LEU A 131 9.81 -6.81 7.90
N LYS A 132 10.43 -5.93 7.11
CA LYS A 132 10.98 -6.25 5.77
C LYS A 132 9.94 -6.95 4.89
N VAL A 133 8.77 -6.33 4.75
CA VAL A 133 7.66 -6.83 3.93
C VAL A 133 7.61 -6.05 2.62
N PRO A 134 8.06 -6.63 1.49
CA PRO A 134 7.84 -6.02 0.18
C PRO A 134 6.35 -5.85 -0.08
N SER A 135 5.94 -4.67 -0.55
CA SER A 135 4.53 -4.36 -0.75
C SER A 135 4.30 -3.46 -1.97
N THR A 136 3.08 -3.53 -2.50
CA THR A 136 2.61 -2.64 -3.57
C THR A 136 1.60 -1.66 -2.98
N ILE A 137 1.87 -0.37 -3.16
CA ILE A 137 1.01 0.71 -2.67
C ILE A 137 0.24 1.28 -3.86
N PHE A 138 -1.07 1.07 -3.90
CA PHE A 138 -1.96 1.68 -4.88
C PHE A 138 -2.36 3.06 -4.37
N MET A 139 -1.72 4.08 -4.93
CA MET A 139 -1.79 5.44 -4.43
C MET A 139 -2.66 6.30 -5.34
N THR A 140 -3.51 7.16 -4.76
CA THR A 140 -4.18 8.19 -5.54
C THR A 140 -3.24 9.36 -5.81
N GLY A 141 -3.44 10.05 -6.94
CA GLY A 141 -2.63 11.23 -7.25
C GLY A 141 -2.87 12.35 -6.22
N ARG A 142 -4.10 12.48 -5.71
CA ARG A 142 -4.44 13.46 -4.67
C ARG A 142 -3.69 13.18 -3.37
N TRP A 143 -3.55 11.92 -2.98
CA TRP A 143 -2.76 11.52 -1.81
C TRP A 143 -1.29 11.90 -1.97
N ALA A 144 -0.71 11.68 -3.16
CA ALA A 144 0.68 12.03 -3.43
C ALA A 144 0.93 13.55 -3.39
N GLU A 145 -0.06 14.37 -3.79
CA GLU A 145 0.01 15.82 -3.69
C GLU A 145 -0.14 16.31 -2.25
N GLU A 146 -0.95 15.63 -1.43
CA GLU A 146 -1.15 15.99 -0.02
C GLU A 146 0.05 15.60 0.86
N TYR A 147 0.65 14.42 0.59
CA TYR A 147 1.75 13.87 1.36
C TYR A 147 3.00 13.63 0.50
N PRO A 148 3.58 14.67 -0.14
CA PRO A 148 4.64 14.52 -1.14
C PRO A 148 5.91 13.89 -0.56
N ASP A 149 6.27 14.20 0.68
CA ASP A 149 7.43 13.61 1.35
C ASP A 149 7.24 12.12 1.63
N GLN A 150 6.04 11.70 1.99
CA GLN A 150 5.73 10.27 2.18
C GLN A 150 5.68 9.54 0.84
N ALA A 151 5.07 10.14 -0.20
CA ALA A 151 5.05 9.59 -1.55
C ALA A 151 6.49 9.40 -2.08
N LYS A 152 7.38 10.38 -1.89
CA LYS A 152 8.80 10.26 -2.20
C LYS A 152 9.49 9.17 -1.39
N SER A 153 9.25 9.14 -0.07
CA SER A 153 9.85 8.14 0.83
C SER A 153 9.47 6.71 0.48
N ILE A 154 8.22 6.47 0.08
CA ILE A 154 7.74 5.19 -0.43
C ILE A 154 8.30 4.95 -1.85
N GLY A 155 8.26 5.97 -2.69
CA GLY A 155 8.64 5.94 -4.09
C GLY A 155 10.13 5.77 -4.38
N THR A 156 10.99 5.86 -3.36
CA THR A 156 12.44 5.63 -3.45
C THR A 156 12.91 4.41 -2.66
N ASP A 157 12.01 3.76 -1.92
CA ASP A 157 12.33 2.59 -1.11
C ASP A 157 12.22 1.30 -1.94
N PRO A 158 13.25 0.47 -2.05
CA PRO A 158 13.23 -0.76 -2.82
C PRO A 158 12.24 -1.82 -2.29
N ASN A 159 11.80 -1.71 -1.03
CA ASN A 159 10.79 -2.59 -0.47
C ASN A 159 9.39 -2.34 -1.06
N PHE A 160 9.17 -1.18 -1.65
CA PHE A 160 7.86 -0.81 -2.19
C PHE A 160 7.88 -0.64 -3.70
N GLU A 161 6.70 -0.69 -4.29
CA GLU A 161 6.40 -0.17 -5.61
C GLU A 161 5.10 0.62 -5.54
N ILE A 162 5.03 1.75 -6.24
CA ILE A 162 3.83 2.58 -6.32
C ILE A 162 3.06 2.20 -7.59
N ALA A 163 1.80 1.83 -7.42
CA ALA A 163 0.83 1.60 -8.46
C ALA A 163 -0.27 2.68 -8.43
N ASN A 164 -1.02 2.79 -9.49
CA ASN A 164 -2.01 3.84 -9.69
C ASN A 164 -3.38 3.43 -9.12
N HIS A 165 -3.99 4.30 -8.32
CA HIS A 165 -5.35 4.16 -7.79
C HIS A 165 -6.26 5.31 -8.23
N SER A 166 -6.10 5.79 -9.47
CA SER A 166 -6.67 7.02 -10.00
C SER A 166 -6.08 8.30 -9.37
N TYR A 167 -6.44 9.47 -9.90
CA TYR A 167 -6.07 10.72 -9.24
C TYR A 167 -7.10 11.09 -8.16
N SER A 168 -8.39 11.02 -8.49
CA SER A 168 -9.50 11.58 -7.71
C SER A 168 -10.16 10.59 -6.76
N HIS A 169 -9.81 9.29 -6.82
CA HIS A 169 -10.54 8.19 -6.18
C HIS A 169 -12.00 8.07 -6.63
N HIS A 170 -12.35 8.56 -7.82
CA HIS A 170 -13.68 8.38 -8.40
C HIS A 170 -13.81 7.01 -9.04
N ALA A 171 -15.01 6.45 -9.03
CA ALA A 171 -15.32 5.16 -9.65
C ALA A 171 -15.26 5.25 -11.19
N PHE A 172 -14.90 4.15 -11.82
CA PHE A 172 -14.83 4.01 -13.30
C PHE A 172 -16.09 3.37 -13.88
N THR A 173 -17.02 3.01 -13.03
CA THR A 173 -18.35 2.51 -13.38
C THR A 173 -19.34 2.85 -12.27
N SER A 174 -20.64 2.89 -12.57
CA SER A 174 -21.69 3.22 -11.61
C SER A 174 -22.81 2.17 -11.67
N PRO A 175 -23.40 1.81 -10.51
CA PRO A 175 -23.09 2.29 -9.13
C PRO A 175 -21.87 1.59 -8.50
N CYS A 176 -21.07 2.33 -7.71
CA CYS A 176 -19.95 1.78 -6.96
C CYS A 176 -19.87 2.43 -5.56
N TYR A 177 -20.46 1.83 -4.56
CA TYR A 177 -20.41 2.22 -3.14
C TYR A 177 -20.64 3.72 -2.86
N GLY A 178 -21.41 4.41 -3.71
CA GLY A 178 -21.67 5.83 -3.58
C GLY A 178 -20.54 6.75 -4.06
N LEU A 179 -19.46 6.21 -4.61
CA LEU A 179 -18.40 7.01 -5.20
C LEU A 179 -18.91 7.77 -6.44
N PRO A 180 -18.54 9.04 -6.63
CA PRO A 180 -18.75 9.73 -7.90
C PRO A 180 -18.10 8.94 -9.03
N ALA A 181 -18.74 8.89 -10.20
CA ALA A 181 -18.22 8.16 -11.35
C ALA A 181 -17.60 9.10 -12.39
N LEU A 182 -16.52 8.66 -13.02
CA LEU A 182 -15.90 9.31 -14.17
C LEU A 182 -16.52 8.78 -15.47
N ASP A 183 -16.65 9.65 -16.48
CA ASP A 183 -16.88 9.19 -17.86
C ASP A 183 -15.60 8.62 -18.49
N GLY A 184 -15.72 7.93 -19.63
CA GLY A 184 -14.60 7.24 -20.25
C GLY A 184 -13.45 8.15 -20.68
N ALA A 185 -13.71 9.41 -21.05
CA ALA A 185 -12.68 10.37 -21.43
C ALA A 185 -11.95 10.92 -20.19
N ALA A 186 -12.72 11.26 -19.15
CA ALA A 186 -12.17 11.72 -17.86
C ALA A 186 -11.38 10.61 -17.16
N ALA A 187 -11.81 9.36 -17.27
CA ALA A 187 -11.14 8.20 -16.67
C ALA A 187 -9.66 8.09 -17.10
N ARG A 188 -9.37 8.25 -18.40
CA ARG A 188 -8.00 8.21 -18.87
C ARG A 188 -7.16 9.37 -18.35
N ALA A 189 -7.70 10.59 -18.41
CA ALA A 189 -7.01 11.79 -17.94
C ALA A 189 -6.71 11.72 -16.42
N ASP A 190 -7.61 11.12 -15.65
CA ASP A 190 -7.45 10.92 -14.23
C ASP A 190 -6.28 9.96 -13.89
N VAL A 191 -6.14 8.87 -14.64
CA VAL A 191 -5.00 7.95 -14.53
C VAL A 191 -3.68 8.64 -14.88
N ASP A 192 -3.63 9.38 -15.98
CA ASP A 192 -2.42 10.09 -16.40
C ASP A 192 -2.00 11.16 -15.38
N ARG A 193 -2.97 11.85 -14.81
CA ARG A 193 -2.75 12.85 -13.76
C ARG A 193 -2.14 12.22 -12.49
N ALA A 194 -2.60 11.03 -12.08
CA ALA A 194 -2.01 10.33 -10.95
C ALA A 194 -0.53 9.99 -11.17
N PHE A 195 -0.18 9.45 -12.33
CA PHE A 195 1.22 9.18 -12.66
C PHE A 195 2.07 10.46 -12.70
N ALA A 196 1.51 11.58 -13.16
CA ALA A 196 2.19 12.87 -13.12
C ALA A 196 2.45 13.35 -11.68
N ALA A 197 1.47 13.19 -10.77
CA ALA A 197 1.61 13.52 -9.35
C ALA A 197 2.71 12.67 -8.67
N PHE A 198 2.79 11.37 -8.94
CA PHE A 198 3.87 10.51 -8.40
C PHE A 198 5.26 10.98 -8.86
N LYS A 199 5.39 11.31 -10.14
CA LYS A 199 6.64 11.85 -10.70
C LYS A 199 6.99 13.20 -10.04
N GLN A 200 6.03 14.07 -9.86
CA GLN A 200 6.21 15.37 -9.20
C GLN A 200 6.66 15.21 -7.74
N ALA A 201 6.11 14.24 -7.03
CA ALA A 201 6.55 13.89 -5.68
C ALA A 201 7.95 13.26 -5.63
N GLY A 202 8.54 12.90 -6.77
CA GLY A 202 9.88 12.31 -6.86
C GLY A 202 9.93 10.79 -6.69
N ALA A 203 8.82 10.10 -6.91
CA ALA A 203 8.78 8.63 -6.92
C ALA A 203 9.47 8.08 -8.17
N VAL A 204 10.34 7.07 -7.99
CA VAL A 204 11.11 6.43 -9.07
C VAL A 204 10.79 4.94 -9.24
N ASN A 205 10.07 4.33 -8.31
CA ASN A 205 9.68 2.91 -8.33
C ASN A 205 8.22 2.69 -8.79
N THR A 206 7.67 3.61 -9.57
CA THR A 206 6.31 3.51 -10.10
C THR A 206 6.20 2.40 -11.14
N VAL A 207 5.12 1.59 -11.02
CA VAL A 207 4.85 0.45 -11.89
C VAL A 207 3.57 0.66 -12.70
N PRO A 208 3.44 0.04 -13.91
CA PRO A 208 2.28 0.22 -14.78
C PRO A 208 1.08 -0.66 -14.35
N TYR A 209 0.70 -0.56 -13.08
CA TYR A 209 -0.48 -1.22 -12.54
C TYR A 209 -1.51 -0.20 -12.09
N PHE A 210 -2.77 -0.61 -12.19
CA PHE A 210 -3.92 0.21 -11.81
C PHE A 210 -4.89 -0.61 -10.98
N ARG A 211 -5.45 -0.01 -9.92
CA ARG A 211 -6.56 -0.58 -9.17
C ARG A 211 -7.76 0.35 -9.26
N PHE A 212 -8.92 -0.22 -9.54
CA PHE A 212 -10.16 0.54 -9.61
C PHE A 212 -10.61 1.00 -8.21
N PRO A 213 -10.87 2.30 -7.98
CA PRO A 213 -11.51 2.78 -6.76
C PRO A 213 -12.79 2.00 -6.45
N GLY A 214 -12.91 1.52 -5.20
CA GLY A 214 -14.00 0.64 -4.78
C GLY A 214 -14.00 -0.76 -5.44
N GLY A 215 -13.02 -1.08 -6.29
CA GLY A 215 -12.93 -2.37 -6.99
C GLY A 215 -13.98 -2.61 -8.07
N CYS A 216 -14.85 -1.63 -8.38
CA CYS A 216 -15.90 -1.78 -9.38
C CYS A 216 -15.39 -1.49 -10.79
N TYR A 217 -15.66 -2.42 -11.71
CA TYR A 217 -15.34 -2.24 -13.13
C TYR A 217 -16.29 -3.04 -14.03
N ASP A 218 -16.35 -2.63 -15.27
CA ASP A 218 -17.05 -3.32 -16.37
C ASP A 218 -16.18 -3.24 -17.64
N ASP A 219 -16.71 -3.76 -18.74
CA ASP A 219 -15.99 -3.73 -20.01
C ASP A 219 -15.76 -2.30 -20.52
N GLN A 220 -16.62 -1.34 -20.16
CA GLN A 220 -16.43 0.07 -20.52
C GLN A 220 -15.25 0.67 -19.76
N ALA A 221 -15.15 0.42 -18.46
CA ALA A 221 -14.03 0.83 -17.63
C ALA A 221 -12.70 0.22 -18.11
N LEU A 222 -12.70 -1.09 -18.43
CA LEU A 222 -11.51 -1.76 -18.98
C LEU A 222 -11.10 -1.20 -20.36
N ARG A 223 -12.07 -0.81 -21.18
CA ARG A 223 -11.82 -0.17 -22.48
C ARG A 223 -11.25 1.23 -22.31
N ALA A 224 -11.76 2.01 -21.37
CA ALA A 224 -11.25 3.35 -21.06
C ALA A 224 -9.76 3.34 -20.66
N LEU A 225 -9.33 2.29 -19.97
CA LEU A 225 -7.93 2.11 -19.55
C LEU A 225 -7.01 1.49 -20.61
N SER A 226 -7.54 0.92 -21.70
CA SER A 226 -6.75 0.13 -22.66
C SER A 226 -5.57 0.90 -23.27
N THR A 227 -5.73 2.20 -23.49
CA THR A 227 -4.67 3.07 -24.01
C THR A 227 -3.64 3.46 -22.94
N ALA A 228 -3.93 3.30 -21.66
CA ALA A 228 -2.98 3.58 -20.56
C ALA A 228 -1.88 2.52 -20.47
N LYS A 229 -2.04 1.38 -21.15
CA LYS A 229 -1.09 0.25 -21.16
C LYS A 229 -0.73 -0.23 -19.74
N VAL A 230 -1.72 -0.25 -18.86
CA VAL A 230 -1.61 -0.75 -17.50
C VAL A 230 -2.21 -2.15 -17.38
N THR A 231 -1.80 -2.91 -16.37
CA THR A 231 -2.52 -4.09 -15.91
C THR A 231 -3.43 -3.68 -14.76
N ALA A 232 -4.73 -3.94 -14.86
CA ALA A 232 -5.65 -3.77 -13.74
C ALA A 232 -5.37 -4.86 -12.70
N VAL A 233 -5.12 -4.47 -11.45
CA VAL A 233 -4.81 -5.39 -10.34
C VAL A 233 -5.91 -5.29 -9.30
N GLN A 234 -6.66 -6.35 -9.18
CA GLN A 234 -7.65 -6.55 -8.14
C GLN A 234 -7.06 -7.45 -7.04
N TRP A 235 -7.87 -8.24 -6.38
CA TRP A 235 -7.48 -9.11 -5.27
C TRP A 235 -8.31 -10.38 -5.23
N ASP A 236 -7.82 -11.40 -4.56
CA ASP A 236 -8.59 -12.59 -4.20
C ASP A 236 -8.83 -12.69 -2.68
N VAL A 237 -8.19 -11.83 -1.88
CA VAL A 237 -8.40 -11.76 -0.43
C VAL A 237 -8.73 -10.33 -0.01
N VAL A 238 -9.91 -10.16 0.59
CA VAL A 238 -10.33 -8.91 1.23
C VAL A 238 -9.98 -8.97 2.70
N SER A 239 -9.25 -7.99 3.21
CA SER A 239 -8.89 -7.93 4.63
C SER A 239 -10.05 -7.52 5.54
N GLY A 240 -11.01 -6.75 5.03
CA GLY A 240 -12.08 -6.16 5.82
C GLY A 240 -11.62 -5.03 6.74
N ASP A 241 -10.43 -4.45 6.51
CA ASP A 241 -9.84 -3.42 7.38
C ASP A 241 -10.52 -2.05 7.29
N ALA A 242 -11.18 -1.76 6.15
CA ALA A 242 -11.93 -0.52 6.00
C ALA A 242 -13.03 -0.42 7.04
N PHE A 243 -12.99 0.65 7.86
CA PHE A 243 -13.89 0.94 8.96
C PHE A 243 -13.90 -0.10 10.10
N ALA A 244 -13.00 -1.09 10.07
CA ALA A 244 -12.85 -2.06 11.15
C ALA A 244 -12.31 -1.41 12.43
N LYS A 245 -12.68 -2.00 13.57
CA LYS A 245 -12.21 -1.59 14.90
C LYS A 245 -11.45 -2.72 15.62
N ASP A 246 -11.51 -3.92 15.07
CA ASP A 246 -10.87 -5.11 15.64
C ASP A 246 -9.75 -5.61 14.71
N PRO A 247 -8.48 -5.40 15.08
CA PRO A 247 -7.34 -5.86 14.29
C PRO A 247 -7.18 -7.38 14.30
N VAL A 248 -7.76 -8.08 15.28
CA VAL A 248 -7.73 -9.55 15.34
C VAL A 248 -8.62 -10.13 14.26
N ALA A 249 -9.86 -9.64 14.16
CA ALA A 249 -10.79 -10.09 13.13
C ALA A 249 -10.27 -9.81 11.71
N VAL A 250 -9.64 -8.65 11.49
CA VAL A 250 -8.97 -8.33 10.21
C VAL A 250 -7.84 -9.32 9.91
N ALA A 251 -7.02 -9.63 10.92
CA ALA A 251 -5.91 -10.56 10.73
C ALA A 251 -6.42 -11.98 10.44
N GLU A 252 -7.41 -12.48 11.15
CA GLU A 252 -8.03 -13.79 10.94
C GLU A 252 -8.62 -13.90 9.54
N GLN A 253 -9.37 -12.89 9.07
CA GLN A 253 -9.93 -12.87 7.73
C GLN A 253 -8.86 -13.01 6.65
N VAL A 254 -7.73 -12.30 6.78
CA VAL A 254 -6.60 -12.44 5.85
C VAL A 254 -5.97 -13.83 5.93
N LEU A 255 -5.69 -14.31 7.15
CA LEU A 255 -5.02 -15.59 7.40
C LEU A 255 -5.83 -16.79 6.89
N ASP A 256 -7.14 -16.69 6.90
CA ASP A 256 -8.05 -17.74 6.39
C ASP A 256 -8.20 -17.69 4.87
N GLY A 257 -8.09 -16.49 4.28
CA GLY A 257 -8.26 -16.30 2.84
C GLY A 257 -7.01 -16.60 2.00
N VAL A 258 -5.80 -16.41 2.56
CA VAL A 258 -4.55 -16.45 1.82
C VAL A 258 -4.23 -17.84 1.28
N LYS A 259 -3.90 -17.90 -0.01
CA LYS A 259 -3.43 -19.07 -0.77
C LYS A 259 -2.13 -18.71 -1.52
N PRO A 260 -1.36 -19.67 -2.00
CA PRO A 260 -0.20 -19.39 -2.85
C PRO A 260 -0.56 -18.47 -4.03
N GLY A 261 0.18 -17.39 -4.18
CA GLY A 261 -0.04 -16.39 -5.21
C GLY A 261 -1.16 -15.37 -4.94
N SER A 262 -1.73 -15.33 -3.73
CA SER A 262 -2.79 -14.37 -3.36
C SER A 262 -2.32 -12.92 -3.40
N VAL A 263 -3.26 -12.06 -3.77
CA VAL A 263 -3.20 -10.60 -3.60
C VAL A 263 -4.19 -10.20 -2.52
N VAL A 264 -3.71 -9.62 -1.44
CA VAL A 264 -4.53 -9.13 -0.32
C VAL A 264 -4.73 -7.63 -0.46
N VAL A 265 -5.99 -7.15 -0.45
CA VAL A 265 -6.29 -5.72 -0.37
C VAL A 265 -6.43 -5.29 1.08
N MET A 266 -5.72 -4.22 1.42
CA MET A 266 -5.74 -3.48 2.68
C MET A 266 -5.67 -1.98 2.38
N HIS A 267 -5.73 -1.13 3.41
CA HIS A 267 -5.67 0.33 3.21
C HIS A 267 -4.52 0.97 4.01
N CYS A 268 -3.92 1.99 3.41
CA CYS A 268 -2.91 2.86 4.02
C CYS A 268 -3.52 4.20 4.44
N THR A 269 -4.85 4.28 4.59
CA THR A 269 -5.62 5.47 4.95
C THR A 269 -6.10 5.32 6.39
N ARG A 270 -5.39 5.93 7.35
CA ARG A 270 -5.62 5.72 8.79
C ARG A 270 -7.04 6.11 9.23
N SER A 271 -7.60 7.18 8.69
CA SER A 271 -8.97 7.61 9.02
C SER A 271 -10.04 6.60 8.61
N ALA A 272 -9.81 5.88 7.52
CA ALA A 272 -10.74 4.86 7.03
C ALA A 272 -10.40 3.44 7.52
N ALA A 273 -9.12 3.16 7.82
CA ALA A 273 -8.65 1.83 8.22
C ALA A 273 -7.68 1.92 9.42
N PRO A 274 -8.19 2.31 10.60
CA PRO A 274 -7.35 2.67 11.75
C PRO A 274 -6.59 1.49 12.36
N VAL A 275 -7.02 0.25 12.13
CA VAL A 275 -6.45 -0.95 12.75
C VAL A 275 -5.53 -1.76 11.83
N THR A 276 -5.31 -1.29 10.59
CA THR A 276 -4.52 -2.01 9.57
C THR A 276 -3.10 -2.29 10.04
N GLU A 277 -2.45 -1.32 10.66
CA GLU A 277 -1.07 -1.46 11.14
C GLU A 277 -0.97 -2.59 12.18
N GLU A 278 -1.87 -2.62 13.15
CA GLU A 278 -1.90 -3.66 14.18
C GLU A 278 -2.26 -5.03 13.60
N ALA A 279 -3.18 -5.10 12.63
CA ALA A 279 -3.50 -6.33 11.92
C ALA A 279 -2.27 -6.88 11.17
N VAL A 280 -1.49 -6.02 10.49
CA VAL A 280 -0.24 -6.41 9.79
C VAL A 280 0.78 -7.00 10.75
N ARG A 281 0.94 -6.46 11.96
CA ARG A 281 1.80 -7.04 13.00
C ARG A 281 1.42 -8.45 13.40
N ARG A 282 0.15 -8.83 13.24
CA ARG A 282 -0.36 -10.18 13.50
C ARG A 282 -0.24 -11.07 12.27
N ILE A 283 -0.60 -10.57 11.09
CA ILE A 283 -0.61 -11.30 9.82
C ILE A 283 0.79 -11.76 9.44
N VAL A 284 1.77 -10.86 9.48
CA VAL A 284 3.11 -11.13 8.93
C VAL A 284 3.84 -12.28 9.63
N PRO A 285 3.95 -12.31 10.97
CA PRO A 285 4.61 -13.43 11.64
C PRO A 285 3.90 -14.77 11.39
N GLU A 286 2.57 -14.77 11.38
CA GLU A 286 1.79 -15.99 11.20
C GLU A 286 1.90 -16.55 9.77
N LEU A 287 1.84 -15.70 8.74
CA LEU A 287 2.08 -16.15 7.36
C LEU A 287 3.52 -16.66 7.16
N ARG A 288 4.52 -16.04 7.79
CA ARG A 288 5.90 -16.56 7.78
C ARG A 288 6.00 -17.93 8.43
N LYS A 289 5.35 -18.12 9.58
CA LYS A 289 5.28 -19.43 10.26
C LYS A 289 4.63 -20.50 9.39
N ARG A 290 3.62 -20.12 8.59
CA ARG A 290 3.00 -21.00 7.58
C ARG A 290 3.88 -21.19 6.34
N GLY A 291 5.07 -20.58 6.28
CA GLY A 291 6.05 -20.69 5.20
C GLY A 291 5.80 -19.77 4.02
N TYR A 292 4.99 -18.72 4.16
CA TYR A 292 4.79 -17.74 3.11
C TYR A 292 5.94 -16.74 3.04
N ARG A 293 6.29 -16.35 1.80
CA ARG A 293 7.19 -15.25 1.46
C ARG A 293 6.37 -14.09 0.89
N PHE A 294 6.64 -12.90 1.39
CA PHE A 294 6.02 -11.69 0.88
C PHE A 294 6.73 -11.21 -0.39
N VAL A 295 5.96 -10.74 -1.36
CA VAL A 295 6.45 -10.25 -2.66
C VAL A 295 5.64 -9.04 -3.10
N LYS A 296 6.20 -8.25 -4.01
CA LYS A 296 5.45 -7.19 -4.72
C LYS A 296 4.58 -7.82 -5.81
N VAL A 297 3.55 -7.10 -6.26
CA VAL A 297 2.67 -7.57 -7.35
C VAL A 297 3.46 -7.84 -8.62
N SER A 298 4.47 -7.02 -8.92
CA SER A 298 5.36 -7.22 -10.07
C SER A 298 6.03 -8.60 -10.10
N GLU A 299 6.33 -9.16 -8.94
CA GLU A 299 6.89 -10.51 -8.82
C GLU A 299 5.85 -11.63 -8.99
N LEU A 300 4.57 -11.34 -8.77
CA LEU A 300 3.48 -12.29 -9.05
C LEU A 300 3.12 -12.33 -10.53
N ILE A 301 3.09 -11.17 -11.20
CA ILE A 301 2.75 -11.06 -12.62
C ILE A 301 3.88 -11.61 -13.51
N GLY A 302 5.14 -11.45 -13.10
CA GLY A 302 6.33 -11.78 -13.90
C GLY A 302 6.72 -13.27 -13.93
N LYS A 303 5.93 -14.15 -13.32
CA LYS A 303 6.31 -15.58 -13.20
C LYS A 303 5.17 -16.51 -13.58
#